data_fe7258eeb6f6e9ba08b87de1064d8048
#
_entry.id   fe7258eeb6f6e9ba08b87de1064d8048
#
_cell.length_a   1.000
_cell.length_b   1.000
_cell.length_c   1.000
_cell.angle_alpha   90.00
_cell.angle_beta   90.00
_cell.angle_gamma   90.00
#
_symmetry.space_group_name_H-M   'P 1'
#
loop_
_entity.id
_entity.type
_entity.pdbx_description
1 polymer ?
#
loop_
_entity_poly.entity_id
_entity_poly.type
_entity_poly.pdbx_seq_one_letter_code
_entity_poly.pdbx_strand_id
1 'polypeptide(L)'
;MHETGKITRKAILLSYWVDEHEKFKSDLDFGLVKSFLKSAAGGCFRDEEIGEYASVFFTRKSLFELLDCYDYMFVYFSGHSLFENRQVQIPLKNSEVIAESEFIRPDKKLWIFMDCCRTQREPMNSPDFELPRKENLFPQSCPQRRENWVFKISQMEPFSLIYYVTKLGEFAFSNAIGGFGTQIFFTTLMEKLDSETTFDFGQLVREINQSPIAIQESSYIPGSLDLKEFSSLF
;
A
#
# COMPACT_ATOMS: atom_id res chain seq x y z
N MET A 1 20.18 21.41 -21.46
CA MET A 1 19.66 21.20 -20.09
C MET A 1 18.21 20.78 -20.29
N HIS A 2 17.90 19.50 -20.09
CA HIS A 2 16.52 19.08 -20.05
C HIS A 2 15.92 19.65 -18.77
N GLU A 3 14.87 20.46 -18.87
CA GLU A 3 14.04 20.74 -17.72
C GLU A 3 13.63 19.39 -17.12
N THR A 4 14.09 19.10 -15.91
CA THR A 4 13.63 17.94 -15.17
C THR A 4 12.16 18.16 -14.91
N GLY A 5 11.31 17.56 -15.75
CA GLY A 5 9.86 17.67 -15.66
C GLY A 5 9.45 17.36 -14.23
N LYS A 6 8.73 18.29 -13.63
CA LYS A 6 8.24 18.15 -12.25
C LYS A 6 7.23 17.00 -12.24
N ILE A 7 7.65 15.83 -11.74
CA ILE A 7 6.77 14.67 -11.61
C ILE A 7 5.57 15.01 -10.70
N THR A 8 4.38 14.73 -11.18
CA THR A 8 3.15 14.84 -10.39
C THR A 8 2.91 13.53 -9.64
N ARG A 9 2.52 13.62 -8.36
CA ARG A 9 2.32 12.43 -7.55
C ARG A 9 1.16 12.56 -6.58
N LYS A 10 0.53 11.44 -6.28
CA LYS A 10 -0.59 11.35 -5.34
C LYS A 10 -0.54 10.01 -4.60
N ALA A 11 -0.92 10.02 -3.33
CA ALA A 11 -1.29 8.82 -2.59
C ALA A 11 -2.80 8.83 -2.36
N ILE A 12 -3.46 7.70 -2.62
CA ILE A 12 -4.87 7.49 -2.30
C ILE A 12 -4.99 6.31 -1.35
N LEU A 13 -5.63 6.56 -0.21
CA LEU A 13 -5.93 5.55 0.79
C LEU A 13 -7.41 5.24 0.69
N LEU A 14 -7.72 4.02 0.29
CA LEU A 14 -9.08 3.55 0.05
C LEU A 14 -9.47 2.56 1.14
N SER A 15 -10.70 2.66 1.64
CA SER A 15 -11.27 1.67 2.54
C SER A 15 -12.66 1.23 2.08
N TYR A 16 -13.01 -0.01 2.40
CA TYR A 16 -14.37 -0.50 2.32
C TYR A 16 -14.73 -1.25 3.60
N TRP A 17 -15.71 -0.76 4.30
CA TRP A 17 -16.17 -1.27 5.58
C TRP A 17 -17.69 -1.37 5.61
N VAL A 18 -18.22 -2.28 6.43
CA VAL A 18 -19.66 -2.51 6.57
C VAL A 18 -20.22 -1.86 7.84
N ASP A 19 -19.37 -1.51 8.81
CA ASP A 19 -19.76 -0.86 10.05
C ASP A 19 -18.71 0.15 10.57
N GLU A 20 -19.07 0.93 11.59
CA GLU A 20 -18.21 1.96 12.17
C GLU A 20 -16.99 1.39 12.91
N HIS A 21 -17.06 0.15 13.41
CA HIS A 21 -15.93 -0.50 14.08
C HIS A 21 -14.83 -0.85 13.06
N GLU A 22 -15.20 -1.38 11.91
CA GLU A 22 -14.28 -1.65 10.81
C GLU A 22 -13.69 -0.37 10.23
N LYS A 23 -14.53 0.68 10.11
CA LYS A 23 -14.05 2.00 9.73
C LYS A 23 -12.96 2.49 10.66
N PHE A 24 -13.14 2.38 11.98
CA PHE A 24 -12.14 2.78 12.95
C PHE A 24 -10.81 2.04 12.75
N LYS A 25 -10.82 0.74 12.45
CA LYS A 25 -9.62 -0.03 12.13
C LYS A 25 -8.91 0.48 10.88
N SER A 26 -9.67 0.77 9.82
CA SER A 26 -9.13 1.36 8.59
C SER A 26 -8.52 2.74 8.83
N ASP A 27 -9.12 3.56 9.69
CA ASP A 27 -8.60 4.89 10.05
C ASP A 27 -7.24 4.77 10.78
N LEU A 28 -7.05 3.73 11.61
CA LEU A 28 -5.77 3.44 12.26
C LEU A 28 -4.68 3.02 11.25
N ASP A 29 -5.03 2.17 10.29
CA ASP A 29 -4.14 1.78 9.20
C ASP A 29 -3.75 2.99 8.36
N PHE A 30 -4.70 3.87 8.04
CA PHE A 30 -4.42 5.11 7.33
C PHE A 30 -3.44 6.00 8.08
N GLY A 31 -3.55 6.08 9.41
CA GLY A 31 -2.60 6.80 10.25
C GLY A 31 -1.17 6.28 10.10
N LEU A 32 -0.97 4.97 10.13
CA LEU A 32 0.33 4.33 9.94
C LEU A 32 0.89 4.55 8.53
N VAL A 33 0.07 4.32 7.50
CA VAL A 33 0.46 4.52 6.09
C VAL A 33 0.80 5.98 5.82
N LYS A 34 0.03 6.94 6.35
CA LYS A 34 0.34 8.38 6.23
C LYS A 34 1.66 8.74 6.89
N SER A 35 1.92 8.19 8.08
CA SER A 35 3.20 8.40 8.77
C SER A 35 4.38 7.93 7.91
N PHE A 36 4.26 6.73 7.30
CA PHE A 36 5.24 6.24 6.34
C PHE A 36 5.38 7.17 5.13
N LEU A 37 4.30 7.51 4.44
CA LEU A 37 4.34 8.36 3.24
C LEU A 37 4.98 9.73 3.48
N LYS A 38 4.76 10.31 4.66
CA LYS A 38 5.37 11.59 5.07
C LYS A 38 6.84 11.46 5.45
N SER A 39 7.32 10.27 5.75
CA SER A 39 8.72 10.02 6.08
C SER A 39 9.62 10.09 4.87
N ALA A 40 10.94 10.09 5.12
CA ALA A 40 11.95 10.02 4.09
C ALA A 40 11.83 8.74 3.24
N ALA A 41 11.58 7.60 3.87
CA ALA A 41 11.41 6.31 3.21
C ALA A 41 10.15 6.25 2.33
N GLY A 42 9.06 6.84 2.79
CA GLY A 42 7.80 6.89 2.02
C GLY A 42 7.76 7.98 0.95
N GLY A 43 8.83 8.77 0.80
CA GLY A 43 8.95 9.76 -0.27
C GLY A 43 8.54 11.17 0.13
N CYS A 44 8.39 11.47 1.42
CA CYS A 44 8.10 12.80 1.94
C CYS A 44 6.86 13.45 1.28
N PHE A 45 5.76 12.72 1.21
CA PHE A 45 4.48 13.26 0.75
C PHE A 45 4.00 14.39 1.65
N ARG A 46 3.36 15.39 1.06
CA ARG A 46 2.66 16.45 1.79
C ARG A 46 1.20 16.07 2.01
N ASP A 47 0.53 16.74 2.95
CA ASP A 47 -0.87 16.44 3.25
C ASP A 47 -1.78 16.57 2.03
N GLU A 48 -1.57 17.59 1.20
CA GLU A 48 -2.34 17.80 -0.03
C GLU A 48 -2.10 16.72 -1.11
N GLU A 49 -1.02 15.96 -1.01
CA GLU A 49 -0.71 14.85 -1.89
C GLU A 49 -1.33 13.53 -1.42
N ILE A 50 -1.92 13.47 -0.22
CA ILE A 50 -2.53 12.27 0.35
C ILE A 50 -4.05 12.48 0.42
N GLY A 51 -4.83 11.57 -0.15
CA GLY A 51 -6.28 11.57 -0.06
C GLY A 51 -6.78 10.29 0.59
N GLU A 52 -7.76 10.42 1.49
CA GLU A 52 -8.40 9.32 2.22
C GLU A 52 -9.86 9.24 1.80
N TYR A 53 -10.30 8.06 1.37
CA TYR A 53 -11.64 7.89 0.82
C TYR A 53 -12.23 6.52 1.16
N ALA A 54 -13.54 6.46 1.40
CA ALA A 54 -14.25 5.20 1.22
C ALA A 54 -14.34 4.89 -0.27
N SER A 55 -14.05 3.66 -0.68
CA SER A 55 -14.00 3.27 -2.09
C SER A 55 -15.34 3.48 -2.80
N VAL A 56 -16.44 3.38 -2.05
CA VAL A 56 -17.82 3.63 -2.54
C VAL A 56 -18.10 5.09 -2.93
N PHE A 57 -17.16 6.02 -2.72
CA PHE A 57 -17.30 7.38 -3.26
C PHE A 57 -16.88 7.45 -4.74
N PHE A 58 -16.16 6.46 -5.24
CA PHE A 58 -15.73 6.41 -6.63
C PHE A 58 -16.63 5.52 -7.48
N THR A 59 -16.97 5.99 -8.67
CA THR A 59 -17.28 5.13 -9.80
C THR A 59 -15.97 4.64 -10.42
N ARG A 60 -16.02 3.56 -11.18
CA ARG A 60 -14.85 3.07 -11.94
C ARG A 60 -14.23 4.16 -12.79
N LYS A 61 -15.04 4.94 -13.51
CA LYS A 61 -14.60 6.06 -14.33
C LYS A 61 -13.85 7.10 -13.52
N SER A 62 -14.44 7.59 -12.41
CA SER A 62 -13.82 8.66 -11.61
C SER A 62 -12.52 8.21 -10.93
N LEU A 63 -12.41 6.93 -10.56
CA LEU A 63 -11.17 6.39 -10.02
C LEU A 63 -10.06 6.36 -11.08
N PHE A 64 -10.38 5.92 -12.30
CA PHE A 64 -9.41 5.92 -13.39
C PHE A 64 -8.99 7.32 -13.82
N GLU A 65 -9.92 8.25 -13.90
CA GLU A 65 -9.61 9.67 -14.17
C GLU A 65 -8.63 10.21 -13.12
N LEU A 66 -8.80 9.85 -11.84
CA LEU A 66 -7.87 10.24 -10.78
C LEU A 66 -6.49 9.58 -10.98
N LEU A 67 -6.44 8.28 -11.26
CA LEU A 67 -5.18 7.56 -11.51
C LEU A 67 -4.42 8.13 -12.72
N ASP A 68 -5.12 8.56 -13.75
CA ASP A 68 -4.51 9.09 -14.97
C ASP A 68 -3.94 10.50 -14.80
N CYS A 69 -4.36 11.25 -13.75
CA CYS A 69 -3.90 12.63 -13.50
C CYS A 69 -2.45 12.74 -13.01
N TYR A 70 -1.82 11.65 -12.59
CA TYR A 70 -0.51 11.69 -11.93
C TYR A 70 0.50 10.76 -12.60
N ASP A 71 1.77 11.13 -12.53
CA ASP A 71 2.89 10.34 -13.07
C ASP A 71 3.27 9.19 -12.12
N TYR A 72 3.15 9.42 -10.81
CA TYR A 72 3.36 8.42 -9.77
C TYR A 72 2.20 8.38 -8.79
N MET A 73 1.75 7.17 -8.50
CA MET A 73 0.71 6.96 -7.49
C MET A 73 1.07 5.85 -6.50
N PHE A 74 0.75 6.11 -5.24
CA PHE A 74 0.66 5.10 -4.20
C PHE A 74 -0.82 4.86 -3.90
N VAL A 75 -1.28 3.62 -4.05
CA VAL A 75 -2.65 3.22 -3.75
C VAL A 75 -2.63 2.24 -2.59
N TYR A 76 -3.28 2.58 -1.51
CA TYR A 76 -3.50 1.69 -0.38
C TYR A 76 -4.99 1.32 -0.31
N PHE A 77 -5.28 0.04 -0.12
CA PHE A 77 -6.63 -0.42 0.13
C PHE A 77 -6.68 -1.27 1.39
N SER A 78 -7.60 -0.95 2.31
CA SER A 78 -7.89 -1.71 3.52
C SER A 78 -9.37 -2.01 3.62
N GLY A 79 -9.73 -3.26 3.94
CA GLY A 79 -11.09 -3.66 4.21
C GLY A 79 -11.58 -4.86 3.40
N HIS A 80 -12.91 -4.96 3.27
CA HIS A 80 -13.52 -6.06 2.55
C HIS A 80 -13.33 -5.95 1.05
N SER A 81 -12.97 -7.06 0.43
CA SER A 81 -12.88 -7.22 -1.01
C SER A 81 -13.72 -8.40 -1.46
N LEU A 82 -14.14 -8.40 -2.70
CA LEU A 82 -14.66 -9.58 -3.36
C LEU A 82 -13.48 -10.34 -4.00
N PHE A 83 -13.59 -11.66 -4.05
CA PHE A 83 -12.58 -12.48 -4.68
C PHE A 83 -13.23 -13.39 -5.71
N GLU A 84 -13.10 -13.03 -6.99
CA GLU A 84 -13.69 -13.75 -8.12
C GLU A 84 -12.66 -13.93 -9.23
N ASN A 85 -12.76 -15.03 -9.95
CA ASN A 85 -11.85 -15.36 -11.07
C ASN A 85 -10.36 -15.27 -10.70
N ARG A 86 -10.02 -15.60 -9.44
CA ARG A 86 -8.66 -15.51 -8.86
C ARG A 86 -8.10 -14.09 -8.79
N GLN A 87 -8.97 -13.08 -8.76
CA GLN A 87 -8.60 -11.67 -8.63
C GLN A 87 -9.33 -11.03 -7.47
N VAL A 88 -8.66 -10.10 -6.81
CA VAL A 88 -9.27 -9.19 -5.84
C VAL A 88 -10.08 -8.15 -6.60
N GLN A 89 -11.29 -7.92 -6.13
CA GLN A 89 -12.17 -6.86 -6.63
C GLN A 89 -12.52 -5.92 -5.50
N ILE A 90 -12.21 -4.64 -5.69
CA ILE A 90 -12.55 -3.58 -4.75
C ILE A 90 -13.95 -3.07 -5.06
N PRO A 91 -14.88 -3.10 -4.08
CA PRO A 91 -16.22 -2.53 -4.25
C PRO A 91 -16.15 -1.01 -4.43
N LEU A 92 -16.93 -0.51 -5.36
CA LEU A 92 -17.07 0.91 -5.70
C LEU A 92 -18.52 1.36 -5.56
N LYS A 93 -18.79 2.63 -5.93
CA LYS A 93 -20.12 3.21 -5.96
C LYS A 93 -21.03 2.47 -6.95
N ASN A 94 -22.34 2.47 -6.67
CA ASN A 94 -23.38 1.86 -7.52
C ASN A 94 -23.19 0.35 -7.77
N SER A 95 -22.60 -0.37 -6.82
CA SER A 95 -22.30 -1.81 -6.98
C SER A 95 -21.30 -2.11 -8.10
N GLU A 96 -20.58 -1.12 -8.59
CA GLU A 96 -19.44 -1.35 -9.47
C GLU A 96 -18.30 -1.99 -8.67
N VAL A 97 -17.40 -2.67 -9.36
CA VAL A 97 -16.17 -3.21 -8.80
C VAL A 97 -15.00 -2.89 -9.73
N ILE A 98 -13.80 -2.84 -9.18
CA ILE A 98 -12.56 -2.76 -9.95
C ILE A 98 -11.67 -3.95 -9.59
N ALA A 99 -11.26 -4.71 -10.60
CA ALA A 99 -10.33 -5.81 -10.40
C ALA A 99 -8.89 -5.29 -10.22
N GLU A 100 -8.09 -5.99 -9.42
CA GLU A 100 -6.69 -5.65 -9.19
C GLU A 100 -5.86 -5.50 -10.47
N SER A 101 -6.13 -6.35 -11.48
CA SER A 101 -5.46 -6.28 -12.78
C SER A 101 -5.73 -4.99 -13.54
N GLU A 102 -6.81 -4.31 -13.25
CA GLU A 102 -7.18 -3.06 -13.94
C GLU A 102 -6.41 -1.84 -13.42
N PHE A 103 -5.74 -1.98 -12.27
CA PHE A 103 -4.79 -0.98 -11.80
C PHE A 103 -3.46 -1.00 -12.57
N ILE A 104 -3.14 -2.11 -13.25
CA ILE A 104 -1.88 -2.22 -13.99
C ILE A 104 -1.91 -1.27 -15.17
N ARG A 105 -1.00 -0.30 -15.17
CA ARG A 105 -0.86 0.74 -16.18
C ARG A 105 0.55 0.71 -16.78
N PRO A 106 0.71 0.39 -18.07
CA PRO A 106 2.03 0.24 -18.68
C PRO A 106 2.79 1.56 -18.79
N ASP A 107 2.10 2.69 -18.70
CA ASP A 107 2.62 4.05 -18.86
C ASP A 107 2.76 4.85 -17.57
N LYS A 108 2.43 4.23 -16.42
CA LYS A 108 2.41 4.88 -15.10
C LYS A 108 3.36 4.20 -14.13
N LYS A 109 3.75 4.94 -13.10
CA LYS A 109 4.49 4.43 -11.95
C LYS A 109 3.52 4.25 -10.80
N LEU A 110 3.22 2.99 -10.47
CA LEU A 110 2.13 2.66 -9.57
C LEU A 110 2.56 1.62 -8.52
N TRP A 111 2.48 2.00 -7.26
CA TRP A 111 2.62 1.08 -6.14
C TRP A 111 1.28 0.90 -5.44
N ILE A 112 0.79 -0.32 -5.41
CA ILE A 112 -0.50 -0.70 -4.83
C ILE A 112 -0.24 -1.61 -3.62
N PHE A 113 -0.85 -1.28 -2.50
CA PHE A 113 -0.79 -2.06 -1.28
C PHE A 113 -2.21 -2.52 -0.90
N MET A 114 -2.42 -3.83 -0.87
CA MET A 114 -3.73 -4.46 -0.63
C MET A 114 -3.76 -5.15 0.73
N ASP A 115 -4.43 -4.55 1.70
CA ASP A 115 -4.76 -5.18 2.99
C ASP A 115 -6.21 -5.67 2.97
N CYS A 116 -6.40 -6.81 2.32
CA CYS A 116 -7.72 -7.41 2.14
C CYS A 116 -7.63 -8.93 1.94
N CYS A 117 -8.78 -9.60 2.11
CA CYS A 117 -8.89 -11.03 1.88
C CYS A 117 -8.71 -11.40 0.40
N ARG A 118 -8.10 -12.57 0.14
CA ARG A 118 -7.93 -13.15 -1.21
C ARG A 118 -8.57 -14.54 -1.31
N THR A 119 -9.76 -14.68 -0.73
CA THR A 119 -10.49 -15.96 -0.65
C THR A 119 -11.98 -15.74 -0.85
N GLN A 120 -12.67 -16.77 -1.34
CA GLN A 120 -14.14 -16.83 -1.42
C GLN A 120 -14.78 -17.46 -0.16
N ARG A 121 -13.96 -17.92 0.79
CA ARG A 121 -14.45 -18.56 2.01
C ARG A 121 -15.09 -17.52 2.91
N GLU A 122 -15.99 -17.95 3.78
CA GLU A 122 -16.50 -17.09 4.85
C GLU A 122 -15.38 -16.75 5.85
N PRO A 123 -15.38 -15.52 6.39
CA PRO A 123 -14.36 -15.09 7.33
C PRO A 123 -14.35 -15.99 8.58
N MET A 124 -13.17 -16.43 8.96
CA MET A 124 -12.93 -17.07 10.25
C MET A 124 -12.77 -15.97 11.32
N ASN A 125 -13.04 -16.32 12.57
CA ASN A 125 -12.74 -15.40 13.68
C ASN A 125 -11.27 -14.99 13.63
N SER A 126 -11.02 -13.68 13.76
CA SER A 126 -9.65 -13.16 13.89
C SER A 126 -8.98 -13.77 15.11
N PRO A 127 -7.72 -14.20 15.02
CA PRO A 127 -6.97 -14.62 16.18
C PRO A 127 -6.87 -13.48 17.20
N ASP A 128 -7.05 -13.79 18.48
CA ASP A 128 -6.76 -12.85 19.58
C ASP A 128 -5.24 -12.67 19.71
N PHE A 129 -4.68 -11.79 18.90
CA PHE A 129 -3.27 -11.46 18.92
C PHE A 129 -3.10 -9.94 18.97
N GLU A 130 -2.39 -9.46 19.98
CA GLU A 130 -2.07 -8.05 20.11
C GLU A 130 -0.63 -7.79 19.64
N LEU A 131 -0.49 -6.99 18.59
CA LEU A 131 0.80 -6.42 18.23
C LEU A 131 1.02 -5.14 19.05
N PRO A 132 2.22 -4.91 19.59
CA PRO A 132 2.51 -3.67 20.28
C PRO A 132 2.42 -2.51 19.29
N ARG A 133 1.59 -1.51 19.59
CA ARG A 133 1.52 -0.28 18.82
C ARG A 133 2.81 0.50 18.99
N LYS A 134 3.56 0.68 17.92
CA LYS A 134 4.70 1.60 17.90
C LYS A 134 4.20 2.96 17.37
N GLU A 135 4.11 3.95 18.25
CA GLU A 135 3.81 5.32 17.86
C GLU A 135 5.05 5.99 17.24
N ASN A 136 4.84 6.84 16.24
CA ASN A 136 5.91 7.61 15.57
C ASN A 136 7.03 6.75 14.95
N LEU A 137 6.64 5.70 14.24
CA LEU A 137 7.55 4.74 13.61
C LEU A 137 8.56 5.41 12.66
N PHE A 138 8.16 6.44 11.93
CA PHE A 138 8.97 7.00 10.86
C PHE A 138 9.52 8.39 11.21
N PRO A 139 10.85 8.64 11.04
CA PRO A 139 11.43 9.95 11.24
C PRO A 139 10.80 10.97 10.27
N GLN A 140 10.65 12.20 10.74
CA GLN A 140 10.05 13.26 9.92
C GLN A 140 10.89 13.53 8.66
N SER A 141 10.19 13.89 7.59
CA SER A 141 10.81 14.21 6.31
C SER A 141 11.59 15.52 6.36
N CYS A 142 12.65 15.63 5.53
CA CYS A 142 13.26 16.91 5.23
C CYS A 142 13.11 17.24 3.73
N PRO A 143 13.10 18.54 3.36
CA PRO A 143 12.91 18.97 1.96
C PRO A 143 13.90 18.32 0.99
N GLN A 144 15.19 18.23 1.38
CA GLN A 144 16.23 17.66 0.53
C GLN A 144 15.99 16.17 0.21
N ARG A 145 15.49 15.40 1.17
CA ARG A 145 15.15 13.99 0.94
C ARG A 145 13.98 13.83 -0.01
N ARG A 146 13.00 14.74 0.06
CA ARG A 146 11.89 14.81 -0.89
C ARG A 146 12.38 15.02 -2.32
N GLU A 147 13.25 15.98 -2.56
CA GLU A 147 13.80 16.28 -3.88
C GLU A 147 14.57 15.07 -4.44
N ASN A 148 15.41 14.44 -3.62
CA ASN A 148 16.13 13.23 -4.00
C ASN A 148 15.18 12.08 -4.36
N TRP A 149 14.13 11.88 -3.58
CA TRP A 149 13.14 10.84 -3.83
C TRP A 149 12.36 11.10 -5.12
N VAL A 150 11.88 12.33 -5.32
CA VAL A 150 11.21 12.76 -6.56
C VAL A 150 12.13 12.59 -7.77
N PHE A 151 13.41 12.94 -7.62
CA PHE A 151 14.39 12.74 -8.70
C PHE A 151 14.56 11.25 -9.03
N LYS A 152 14.78 10.39 -8.02
CA LYS A 152 14.92 8.94 -8.25
C LYS A 152 13.69 8.37 -8.97
N ILE A 153 12.48 8.63 -8.45
CA ILE A 153 11.26 8.10 -9.08
C ILE A 153 11.05 8.64 -10.49
N SER A 154 11.51 9.86 -10.80
CA SER A 154 11.41 10.43 -12.16
C SER A 154 12.28 9.69 -13.17
N GLN A 155 13.41 9.11 -12.72
CA GLN A 155 14.32 8.36 -13.58
C GLN A 155 13.89 6.91 -13.83
N MET A 156 13.00 6.37 -13.00
CA MET A 156 12.52 5.00 -13.20
C MET A 156 11.62 4.90 -14.42
N GLU A 157 11.68 3.76 -15.09
CA GLU A 157 10.70 3.39 -16.11
C GLU A 157 9.30 3.23 -15.51
N PRO A 158 8.21 3.34 -16.28
CA PRO A 158 6.87 3.03 -15.81
C PRO A 158 6.79 1.63 -15.19
N PHE A 159 6.12 1.50 -14.06
CA PHE A 159 5.97 0.22 -13.38
C PHE A 159 4.62 0.10 -12.66
N SER A 160 4.20 -1.12 -12.40
CA SER A 160 3.13 -1.43 -11.46
C SER A 160 3.61 -2.50 -10.49
N LEU A 161 3.58 -2.20 -9.19
CA LEU A 161 3.87 -3.14 -8.12
C LEU A 161 2.62 -3.31 -7.27
N ILE A 162 2.10 -4.52 -7.17
CA ILE A 162 0.98 -4.85 -6.27
C ILE A 162 1.52 -5.71 -5.15
N TYR A 163 1.43 -5.21 -3.92
CA TYR A 163 1.74 -5.96 -2.72
C TYR A 163 0.46 -6.37 -2.01
N TYR A 164 0.39 -7.60 -1.57
CA TYR A 164 -0.71 -8.15 -0.79
C TYR A 164 -0.22 -8.59 0.57
N VAL A 165 -0.97 -8.29 1.59
CA VAL A 165 -0.70 -8.78 2.94
C VAL A 165 -1.01 -10.28 3.09
N THR A 166 -1.73 -10.86 2.12
CA THR A 166 -2.15 -12.27 2.12
C THR A 166 -1.74 -12.99 0.85
N LYS A 167 -1.54 -14.30 0.93
CA LYS A 167 -1.47 -15.17 -0.24
C LYS A 167 -2.86 -15.43 -0.83
N LEU A 168 -2.84 -15.96 -2.03
CA LEU A 168 -4.04 -16.42 -2.71
C LEU A 168 -4.73 -17.53 -1.89
N GLY A 169 -6.01 -17.34 -1.59
CA GLY A 169 -6.81 -18.27 -0.79
C GLY A 169 -6.81 -18.01 0.70
N GLU A 170 -6.18 -16.93 1.18
CA GLU A 170 -6.07 -16.56 2.59
C GLU A 170 -6.92 -15.36 2.97
N PHE A 171 -7.15 -15.22 4.27
CA PHE A 171 -7.82 -14.07 4.89
C PHE A 171 -6.82 -13.02 5.33
N ALA A 172 -7.19 -11.74 5.22
CA ALA A 172 -6.57 -10.67 5.96
C ALA A 172 -7.20 -10.59 7.36
N PHE A 173 -6.37 -10.47 8.36
CA PHE A 173 -6.81 -10.35 9.76
C PHE A 173 -6.57 -8.93 10.27
N SER A 174 -7.41 -8.52 11.21
CA SER A 174 -7.26 -7.25 11.92
C SER A 174 -7.53 -7.42 13.41
N ASN A 175 -7.01 -6.52 14.22
CA ASN A 175 -7.27 -6.44 15.65
C ASN A 175 -7.77 -5.03 16.03
N ALA A 176 -7.73 -4.70 17.32
CA ALA A 176 -8.16 -3.39 17.82
C ALA A 176 -7.32 -2.20 17.32
N ILE A 177 -6.12 -2.45 16.76
CA ILE A 177 -5.20 -1.40 16.29
C ILE A 177 -4.98 -1.41 14.77
N GLY A 178 -5.78 -2.15 14.01
CA GLY A 178 -5.77 -2.17 12.54
C GLY A 178 -5.45 -3.53 11.91
N GLY A 179 -5.11 -3.53 10.62
CA GLY A 179 -4.76 -4.71 9.85
C GLY A 179 -3.39 -5.29 10.23
N PHE A 180 -3.32 -6.58 10.50
CA PHE A 180 -2.05 -7.24 10.86
C PHE A 180 -1.01 -7.12 9.76
N GLY A 181 -1.40 -7.31 8.51
CA GLY A 181 -0.48 -7.26 7.38
C GLY A 181 0.14 -5.88 7.21
N THR A 182 -0.65 -4.82 7.34
CA THR A 182 -0.18 -3.43 7.32
C THR A 182 0.81 -3.18 8.45
N GLN A 183 0.48 -3.56 9.68
CA GLN A 183 1.35 -3.35 10.84
C GLN A 183 2.68 -4.10 10.70
N ILE A 184 2.64 -5.39 10.34
CA ILE A 184 3.85 -6.20 10.18
C ILE A 184 4.73 -5.61 9.08
N PHE A 185 4.16 -5.27 7.93
CA PHE A 185 4.92 -4.72 6.81
C PHE A 185 5.66 -3.45 7.20
N PHE A 186 4.95 -2.44 7.70
CA PHE A 186 5.57 -1.14 7.99
C PHE A 186 6.51 -1.20 9.20
N THR A 187 6.24 -2.07 10.19
CA THR A 187 7.19 -2.27 11.30
C THR A 187 8.48 -2.92 10.83
N THR A 188 8.39 -4.00 10.05
CA THR A 188 9.57 -4.70 9.52
C THR A 188 10.36 -3.82 8.56
N LEU A 189 9.65 -3.08 7.69
CA LEU A 189 10.29 -2.12 6.79
C LEU A 189 11.10 -1.10 7.57
N MET A 190 10.57 -0.55 8.66
CA MET A 190 11.28 0.44 9.44
C MET A 190 12.51 -0.14 10.15
N GLU A 191 12.36 -1.32 10.75
CA GLU A 191 13.49 -2.01 11.40
C GLU A 191 14.65 -2.27 10.41
N LYS A 192 14.32 -2.59 9.17
CA LYS A 192 15.30 -2.74 8.09
C LYS A 192 15.99 -1.44 7.74
N LEU A 193 15.22 -0.38 7.53
CA LEU A 193 15.76 0.94 7.16
C LEU A 193 16.65 1.54 8.27
N ASP A 194 16.40 1.19 9.52
CA ASP A 194 17.23 1.63 10.67
C ASP A 194 18.52 0.80 10.81
N SER A 195 18.52 -0.46 10.39
CA SER A 195 19.62 -1.41 10.63
C SER A 195 20.52 -1.65 9.43
N GLU A 196 20.06 -1.40 8.21
CA GLU A 196 20.75 -1.77 6.98
C GLU A 196 21.09 -0.56 6.11
N THR A 197 22.26 -0.60 5.47
CA THR A 197 22.69 0.41 4.50
C THR A 197 22.15 0.18 3.10
N THR A 198 21.66 -1.04 2.83
CA THR A 198 21.08 -1.44 1.56
C THR A 198 19.75 -2.14 1.81
N PHE A 199 18.74 -1.78 1.04
CA PHE A 199 17.40 -2.33 1.14
C PHE A 199 17.07 -3.23 -0.07
N ASP A 200 16.45 -4.38 0.18
CA ASP A 200 15.92 -5.28 -0.85
C ASP A 200 14.46 -5.60 -0.54
N PHE A 201 13.54 -5.15 -1.41
CA PHE A 201 12.12 -5.36 -1.22
C PHE A 201 11.72 -6.86 -1.22
N GLY A 202 12.33 -7.66 -2.08
CA GLY A 202 12.08 -9.12 -2.10
C GLY A 202 12.57 -9.81 -0.83
N GLN A 203 13.67 -9.33 -0.23
CA GLN A 203 14.15 -9.81 1.07
C GLN A 203 13.19 -9.42 2.19
N LEU A 204 12.70 -8.17 2.21
CA LEU A 204 11.70 -7.72 3.18
C LEU A 204 10.48 -8.65 3.18
N VAL A 205 9.92 -8.97 2.01
CA VAL A 205 8.75 -9.86 1.91
C VAL A 205 9.06 -11.27 2.43
N ARG A 206 10.24 -11.82 2.13
CA ARG A 206 10.66 -13.11 2.67
C ARG A 206 10.75 -13.11 4.21
N GLU A 207 11.30 -12.06 4.79
CA GLU A 207 11.45 -11.93 6.24
C GLU A 207 10.11 -11.74 6.95
N ILE A 208 9.20 -10.96 6.35
CA ILE A 208 7.82 -10.85 6.84
C ILE A 208 7.19 -12.24 6.93
N ASN A 209 7.31 -13.05 5.86
CA ASN A 209 6.73 -14.38 5.81
C ASN A 209 7.39 -15.40 6.75
N GLN A 210 8.61 -15.14 7.19
CA GLN A 210 9.34 -15.98 8.16
C GLN A 210 9.17 -15.49 9.60
N SER A 211 8.55 -14.34 9.81
CA SER A 211 8.33 -13.79 11.15
C SER A 211 7.44 -14.72 11.97
N PRO A 212 7.80 -15.05 13.22
CA PRO A 212 6.98 -15.89 14.09
C PRO A 212 5.63 -15.25 14.45
N ILE A 213 5.47 -13.95 14.23
CA ILE A 213 4.23 -13.22 14.44
C ILE A 213 3.39 -13.09 13.14
N ALA A 214 3.92 -13.53 12.00
CA ALA A 214 3.17 -13.54 10.76
C ALA A 214 2.13 -14.66 10.81
N ILE A 215 0.88 -14.27 10.94
CA ILE A 215 -0.28 -15.19 10.91
C ILE A 215 -0.84 -15.38 9.50
N GLN A 216 -0.30 -14.65 8.55
CA GLN A 216 -0.67 -14.68 7.14
C GLN A 216 0.59 -14.45 6.29
N GLU A 217 0.63 -15.07 5.13
CA GLU A 217 1.75 -14.89 4.21
C GLU A 217 1.47 -13.80 3.18
N SER A 218 2.39 -12.86 3.06
CA SER A 218 2.31 -11.80 2.06
C SER A 218 2.84 -12.25 0.69
N SER A 219 2.39 -11.58 -0.35
CA SER A 219 2.84 -11.81 -1.73
C SER A 219 2.86 -10.50 -2.51
N TYR A 220 3.55 -10.50 -3.66
CA TYR A 220 3.55 -9.35 -4.55
C TYR A 220 3.58 -9.77 -6.02
N ILE A 221 3.11 -8.87 -6.88
CA ILE A 221 3.18 -8.98 -8.33
C ILE A 221 4.00 -7.78 -8.83
N PRO A 222 5.22 -7.99 -9.31
CA PRO A 222 6.14 -6.91 -9.65
C PRO A 222 5.80 -6.18 -10.96
N GLY A 223 4.89 -6.71 -11.78
CA GLY A 223 4.64 -6.15 -13.10
C GLY A 223 5.91 -6.10 -13.94
N SER A 224 6.22 -4.91 -14.51
CA SER A 224 7.46 -4.65 -15.27
C SER A 224 8.61 -4.12 -14.40
N LEU A 225 8.47 -4.08 -13.08
CA LEU A 225 9.39 -3.43 -12.16
C LEU A 225 10.65 -4.25 -11.89
N ASP A 226 11.82 -3.64 -12.00
CA ASP A 226 13.04 -4.14 -11.37
C ASP A 226 13.00 -3.86 -9.86
N LEU A 227 12.91 -4.91 -9.06
CA LEU A 227 12.83 -4.78 -7.61
C LEU A 227 14.07 -4.15 -6.97
N LYS A 228 15.25 -4.26 -7.59
CA LYS A 228 16.47 -3.60 -7.10
C LYS A 228 16.37 -2.09 -7.32
N GLU A 229 15.87 -1.68 -8.48
CA GLU A 229 15.62 -0.27 -8.76
C GLU A 229 14.59 0.30 -7.81
N PHE A 230 13.45 -0.40 -7.59
CA PHE A 230 12.43 -0.01 -6.62
C PHE A 230 13.00 0.10 -5.19
N SER A 231 13.80 -0.88 -4.79
CA SER A 231 14.46 -0.88 -3.47
C SER A 231 15.36 0.35 -3.26
N SER A 232 15.91 0.92 -4.32
CA SER A 232 16.74 2.12 -4.25
C SER A 232 15.99 3.39 -3.83
N LEU A 233 14.66 3.37 -3.81
CA LEU A 233 13.82 4.50 -3.36
C LEU A 233 13.91 4.70 -1.84
N PHE A 234 14.15 3.63 -1.09
CA PHE A 234 14.24 3.61 0.35
C PHE A 234 15.66 3.85 0.82
#